data_ceb7b12d95bbf63277d84193d51dd442
#
_entry.id   ceb7b12d95bbf63277d84193d51dd442
#
_cell.length_a   1.000
_cell.length_b   1.000
_cell.length_c   1.000
_cell.angle_alpha   90.00
_cell.angle_beta   90.00
_cell.angle_gamma   90.00
#
_symmetry.space_group_name_H-M   'P 1'
#
loop_
_entity.id
_entity.type
_entity.pdbx_description
1 polymer ?
#
loop_
_entity_poly.entity_id
_entity_poly.type
_entity_poly.pdbx_seq_one_letter_code
_entity_poly.pdbx_strand_id
1 'polypeptide(L)'
;MIAMLKIEVNLDTSEVKAALDRLTHAMRDTTPLMMELAQIMSESTDRAFENEADPVTGAKWPKLNPNYKARLAETGYTGSMLQRDGTLKTNIHQEYGHGYARVGTNVTYAAIHQFGGITRAHWIRPKDKKALAWRKGGKSYVRRAVFHPGSEIPRRRFLGVGPQDKQDMEETIAAYAREALMGKRR
;
A
#
# COMPACT_ATOMS: atom_id res chain seq x y z
N MET A 1 6.23 74.70 -11.61
CA MET A 1 5.09 73.78 -11.34
C MET A 1 5.41 72.44 -11.96
N ILE A 2 5.67 71.41 -11.17
CA ILE A 2 5.91 70.07 -11.68
C ILE A 2 4.52 69.39 -11.72
N ALA A 3 4.02 69.09 -12.93
CA ALA A 3 2.79 68.37 -13.10
C ALA A 3 3.00 66.89 -12.64
N MET A 4 2.35 66.49 -11.58
CA MET A 4 2.33 65.08 -11.15
C MET A 4 1.41 64.31 -12.11
N LEU A 5 1.99 63.40 -12.87
CA LEU A 5 1.23 62.46 -13.70
C LEU A 5 0.67 61.34 -12.79
N LYS A 6 -0.63 61.27 -12.58
CA LYS A 6 -1.32 60.20 -11.85
C LYS A 6 -1.77 59.15 -12.88
N ILE A 7 -1.18 57.95 -12.80
CA ILE A 7 -1.60 56.80 -13.62
C ILE A 7 -2.51 55.96 -12.75
N GLU A 8 -3.77 55.79 -13.11
CA GLU A 8 -4.70 54.83 -12.49
C GLU A 8 -4.85 53.63 -13.42
N VAL A 9 -4.55 52.43 -12.88
CA VAL A 9 -4.76 51.16 -13.58
C VAL A 9 -5.94 50.47 -12.91
N ASN A 10 -7.05 50.35 -13.62
CA ASN A 10 -8.20 49.54 -13.22
C ASN A 10 -8.09 48.15 -13.81
N LEU A 11 -7.93 47.13 -12.91
CA LEU A 11 -7.87 45.75 -13.31
C LEU A 11 -9.24 45.10 -13.08
N ASP A 12 -9.84 44.55 -14.13
CA ASP A 12 -11.04 43.70 -13.98
C ASP A 12 -10.63 42.31 -13.45
N THR A 13 -10.99 42.03 -12.22
CA THR A 13 -10.67 40.77 -11.53
C THR A 13 -11.86 39.80 -11.45
N SER A 14 -12.96 40.09 -12.15
CA SER A 14 -14.20 39.32 -12.06
C SER A 14 -14.03 37.85 -12.45
N GLU A 15 -13.31 37.57 -13.53
CA GLU A 15 -13.02 36.18 -13.97
C GLU A 15 -12.12 35.44 -12.99
N VAL A 16 -11.10 36.10 -12.46
CA VAL A 16 -10.20 35.51 -11.45
C VAL A 16 -10.97 35.16 -10.18
N LYS A 17 -11.82 36.06 -9.71
CA LYS A 17 -12.68 35.83 -8.57
C LYS A 17 -13.61 34.64 -8.79
N ALA A 18 -14.28 34.58 -9.94
CA ALA A 18 -15.17 33.46 -10.29
C ALA A 18 -14.41 32.14 -10.38
N ALA A 19 -13.18 32.10 -10.86
CA ALA A 19 -12.33 30.89 -10.88
C ALA A 19 -11.96 30.45 -9.47
N LEU A 20 -11.57 31.38 -8.59
CA LEU A 20 -11.26 31.08 -7.20
C LEU A 20 -12.47 30.60 -6.40
N ASP A 21 -13.66 31.16 -6.67
CA ASP A 21 -14.91 30.72 -6.05
C ASP A 21 -15.25 29.28 -6.48
N ARG A 22 -15.04 28.92 -7.75
CA ARG A 22 -15.20 27.53 -8.23
C ARG A 22 -14.22 26.58 -7.55
N LEU A 23 -12.94 26.95 -7.43
CA LEU A 23 -11.95 26.14 -6.73
C LEU A 23 -12.34 25.95 -5.25
N THR A 24 -12.72 27.04 -4.57
CA THR A 24 -13.19 27.00 -3.18
C THR A 24 -14.40 26.07 -3.03
N HIS A 25 -15.32 26.09 -3.99
CA HIS A 25 -16.47 25.18 -3.97
C HIS A 25 -16.04 23.72 -4.16
N ALA A 26 -15.14 23.41 -5.08
CA ALA A 26 -14.62 22.06 -5.29
C ALA A 26 -13.86 21.52 -4.07
N MET A 27 -13.20 22.41 -3.31
CA MET A 27 -12.49 22.03 -2.08
C MET A 27 -13.40 21.76 -0.89
N ARG A 28 -14.70 22.06 -0.97
CA ARG A 28 -15.67 21.72 0.10
C ARG A 28 -15.92 20.23 0.21
N ASP A 29 -15.78 19.50 -0.89
CA ASP A 29 -15.80 18.04 -0.89
C ASP A 29 -14.69 17.51 -1.79
N THR A 30 -13.60 17.06 -1.18
CA THR A 30 -12.46 16.48 -1.89
C THR A 30 -12.56 14.97 -2.04
N THR A 31 -13.70 14.36 -1.71
CA THR A 31 -13.91 12.90 -1.81
C THR A 31 -13.54 12.34 -3.19
N PRO A 32 -13.91 12.99 -4.32
CA PRO A 32 -13.51 12.48 -5.64
C PRO A 32 -11.98 12.48 -5.85
N LEU A 33 -11.28 13.51 -5.39
CA LEU A 33 -9.82 13.57 -5.43
C LEU A 33 -9.21 12.46 -4.56
N MET A 34 -9.71 12.29 -3.34
CA MET A 34 -9.20 11.27 -2.42
C MET A 34 -9.44 9.85 -2.93
N MET A 35 -10.51 9.63 -3.69
CA MET A 35 -10.75 8.36 -4.39
C MET A 35 -9.65 8.06 -5.41
N GLU A 36 -9.31 9.03 -6.25
CA GLU A 36 -8.23 8.88 -7.25
C GLU A 36 -6.87 8.63 -6.57
N LEU A 37 -6.56 9.35 -5.48
CA LEU A 37 -5.34 9.13 -4.71
C LEU A 37 -5.30 7.76 -4.03
N ALA A 38 -6.42 7.26 -3.49
CA ALA A 38 -6.53 5.92 -2.93
C ALA A 38 -6.30 4.85 -4.01
N GLN A 39 -6.78 5.08 -5.23
CA GLN A 39 -6.56 4.18 -6.35
C GLN A 39 -5.06 4.08 -6.70
N ILE A 40 -4.34 5.19 -6.79
CA ILE A 40 -2.88 5.21 -7.03
C ILE A 40 -2.15 4.39 -5.96
N MET A 41 -2.51 4.53 -4.68
CA MET A 41 -1.91 3.75 -3.59
C MET A 41 -2.23 2.26 -3.69
N SER A 42 -3.44 1.89 -4.12
CA SER A 42 -3.84 0.51 -4.33
C SER A 42 -3.03 -0.12 -5.46
N GLU A 43 -2.91 0.56 -6.59
CA GLU A 43 -2.11 0.12 -7.73
C GLU A 43 -0.62 -0.01 -7.39
N SER A 44 -0.07 0.89 -6.56
CA SER A 44 1.29 0.78 -6.04
C SER A 44 1.48 -0.52 -5.26
N THR A 45 0.47 -0.88 -4.46
CA THR A 45 0.46 -2.14 -3.70
C THR A 45 0.39 -3.36 -4.62
N ASP A 46 -0.47 -3.34 -5.64
CA ASP A 46 -0.57 -4.43 -6.61
C ASP A 46 0.74 -4.64 -7.37
N ARG A 47 1.38 -3.55 -7.83
CA ARG A 47 2.72 -3.60 -8.44
C ARG A 47 3.78 -4.17 -7.49
N ALA A 48 3.70 -3.90 -6.19
CA ALA A 48 4.62 -4.47 -5.21
C ALA A 48 4.51 -6.00 -5.13
N PHE A 49 3.29 -6.55 -5.17
CA PHE A 49 3.05 -8.00 -5.21
C PHE A 49 3.45 -8.63 -6.54
N GLU A 50 3.19 -7.98 -7.66
CA GLU A 50 3.54 -8.48 -9.00
C GLU A 50 5.05 -8.52 -9.22
N ASN A 51 5.72 -7.46 -8.80
CA ASN A 51 7.17 -7.33 -8.95
C ASN A 51 7.96 -7.96 -7.81
N GLU A 52 7.31 -8.43 -6.73
CA GLU A 52 7.96 -8.89 -5.50
C GLU A 52 9.02 -7.88 -5.01
N ALA A 53 8.63 -6.60 -4.94
CA ALA A 53 9.52 -5.48 -4.68
C ALA A 53 8.91 -4.49 -3.69
N ASP A 54 9.78 -3.78 -2.97
CA ASP A 54 9.41 -2.67 -2.09
C ASP A 54 8.91 -1.49 -2.95
N PRO A 55 7.66 -1.04 -2.80
CA PRO A 55 7.09 0.02 -3.64
C PRO A 55 7.80 1.38 -3.47
N VAL A 56 8.47 1.59 -2.34
CA VAL A 56 9.16 2.87 -2.06
C VAL A 56 10.55 2.93 -2.67
N THR A 57 11.28 1.81 -2.64
CA THR A 57 12.68 1.75 -3.07
C THR A 57 12.90 1.01 -4.38
N GLY A 58 11.91 0.25 -4.84
CA GLY A 58 12.05 -0.66 -5.99
C GLY A 58 12.89 -1.90 -5.72
N ALA A 59 13.47 -2.04 -4.52
CA ALA A 59 14.32 -3.17 -4.18
C ALA A 59 13.51 -4.47 -4.12
N LYS A 60 14.02 -5.53 -4.74
CA LYS A 60 13.37 -6.86 -4.68
C LYS A 60 13.30 -7.37 -3.25
N TRP A 61 12.19 -8.03 -2.91
CA TRP A 61 12.02 -8.63 -1.60
C TRP A 61 13.07 -9.72 -1.32
N PRO A 62 13.53 -9.84 -0.07
CA PRO A 62 14.41 -10.93 0.34
C PRO A 62 13.80 -12.29 -0.01
N LYS A 63 14.62 -13.16 -0.63
CA LYS A 63 14.17 -14.50 -1.05
C LYS A 63 13.68 -15.33 0.12
N LEU A 64 12.81 -16.29 -0.17
CA LEU A 64 12.38 -17.28 0.82
C LEU A 64 13.55 -18.13 1.27
N ASN A 65 13.55 -18.52 2.55
CA ASN A 65 14.50 -19.51 3.06
C ASN A 65 14.46 -20.78 2.19
N PRO A 66 15.60 -21.33 1.74
CA PRO A 66 15.64 -22.48 0.83
C PRO A 66 14.87 -23.69 1.35
N ASN A 67 14.98 -24.00 2.65
CA ASN A 67 14.24 -25.12 3.27
C ASN A 67 12.72 -24.87 3.27
N TYR A 68 12.31 -23.62 3.46
CA TYR A 68 10.88 -23.26 3.39
C TYR A 68 10.38 -23.36 1.96
N LYS A 69 11.17 -22.89 0.98
CA LYS A 69 10.83 -22.99 -0.44
C LYS A 69 10.70 -24.45 -0.89
N ALA A 70 11.63 -25.32 -0.51
CA ALA A 70 11.57 -26.76 -0.79
C ALA A 70 10.29 -27.40 -0.23
N ARG A 71 9.93 -27.08 1.02
CA ARG A 71 8.70 -27.58 1.65
C ARG A 71 7.44 -27.07 0.95
N LEU A 72 7.43 -25.85 0.45
CA LEU A 72 6.32 -25.34 -0.34
C LEU A 72 6.18 -26.11 -1.65
N ALA A 73 7.28 -26.40 -2.33
CA ALA A 73 7.27 -27.17 -3.57
C ALA A 73 6.74 -28.59 -3.37
N GLU A 74 7.04 -29.27 -2.22
CA GLU A 74 6.46 -30.56 -1.85
C GLU A 74 4.92 -30.52 -1.74
N THR A 75 4.34 -29.37 -1.45
CA THR A 75 2.88 -29.16 -1.39
C THR A 75 2.28 -28.68 -2.73
N GLY A 76 3.09 -28.69 -3.80
CA GLY A 76 2.67 -28.23 -5.13
C GLY A 76 2.60 -26.70 -5.29
N TYR A 77 3.06 -25.94 -4.29
CA TYR A 77 3.06 -24.48 -4.37
C TYR A 77 4.35 -23.96 -5.01
N THR A 78 4.22 -23.35 -6.18
CA THR A 78 5.31 -22.71 -6.92
C THR A 78 5.10 -21.20 -7.15
N GLY A 79 4.08 -20.63 -6.49
CA GLY A 79 3.65 -19.25 -6.71
C GLY A 79 4.50 -18.18 -6.04
N SER A 80 4.08 -16.96 -6.23
CA SER A 80 4.77 -15.73 -5.82
C SER A 80 4.79 -15.53 -4.31
N MET A 81 5.79 -14.79 -3.81
CA MET A 81 5.93 -14.47 -2.38
C MET A 81 4.71 -13.73 -1.84
N LEU A 82 4.36 -14.01 -0.57
CA LEU A 82 3.20 -13.43 0.14
C LEU A 82 1.81 -13.74 -0.48
N GLN A 83 1.73 -14.63 -1.47
CA GLN A 83 0.50 -14.96 -2.19
C GLN A 83 0.11 -16.45 -2.09
N ARG A 84 0.54 -17.15 -1.03
CA ARG A 84 0.35 -18.61 -0.92
C ARG A 84 -1.10 -19.06 -1.09
N ASP A 85 -2.02 -18.40 -0.42
CA ASP A 85 -3.47 -18.63 -0.47
C ASP A 85 -4.24 -17.41 -0.99
N GLY A 86 -3.50 -16.37 -1.40
CA GLY A 86 -4.08 -15.11 -1.86
C GLY A 86 -4.60 -14.21 -0.74
N THR A 87 -4.76 -14.71 0.49
CA THR A 87 -5.44 -14.00 1.58
C THR A 87 -4.90 -12.59 1.79
N LEU A 88 -3.57 -12.40 1.81
CA LEU A 88 -3.01 -11.06 2.05
C LEU A 88 -3.31 -10.11 0.89
N LYS A 89 -3.10 -10.54 -0.35
CA LYS A 89 -3.31 -9.71 -1.54
C LYS A 89 -4.79 -9.33 -1.70
N THR A 90 -5.71 -10.27 -1.49
CA THR A 90 -7.14 -10.03 -1.68
C THR A 90 -7.81 -9.26 -0.54
N ASN A 91 -7.12 -9.10 0.60
CA ASN A 91 -7.59 -8.33 1.74
C ASN A 91 -6.90 -6.96 1.88
N ILE A 92 -6.42 -6.41 0.78
CA ILE A 92 -6.02 -5.01 0.71
C ILE A 92 -7.27 -4.19 0.36
N HIS A 93 -7.56 -3.21 1.19
CA HIS A 93 -8.74 -2.35 1.03
C HIS A 93 -8.32 -0.90 0.97
N GLN A 94 -9.01 -0.14 0.12
CA GLN A 94 -8.91 1.31 0.08
C GLN A 94 -10.09 1.94 0.80
N GLU A 95 -9.82 3.05 1.46
CA GLU A 95 -10.82 3.88 2.14
C GLU A 95 -10.53 5.35 1.84
N TYR A 96 -11.54 6.12 1.53
CA TYR A 96 -11.40 7.53 1.22
C TYR A 96 -12.64 8.31 1.65
N GLY A 97 -12.46 9.60 1.80
CA GLY A 97 -13.52 10.55 2.14
C GLY A 97 -12.98 11.97 2.05
N HIS A 98 -13.77 12.94 2.49
CA HIS A 98 -13.28 14.32 2.49
C HIS A 98 -12.01 14.46 3.32
N GLY A 99 -10.91 14.89 2.67
CA GLY A 99 -9.64 15.17 3.30
C GLY A 99 -8.77 13.96 3.64
N TYR A 100 -9.16 12.73 3.28
CA TYR A 100 -8.31 11.56 3.52
C TYR A 100 -8.44 10.48 2.44
N ALA A 101 -7.33 9.78 2.23
CA ALA A 101 -7.24 8.55 1.47
C ALA A 101 -6.31 7.58 2.19
N ARG A 102 -6.65 6.30 2.26
CA ARG A 102 -5.82 5.25 2.87
C ARG A 102 -5.99 3.92 2.17
N VAL A 103 -4.90 3.14 2.20
CA VAL A 103 -4.88 1.74 1.77
C VAL A 103 -4.29 0.90 2.89
N GLY A 104 -4.88 -0.24 3.19
CA GLY A 104 -4.46 -1.07 4.30
C GLY A 104 -5.08 -2.46 4.28
N THR A 105 -4.76 -3.24 5.31
CA THR A 105 -5.26 -4.60 5.49
C THR A 105 -5.51 -4.89 6.96
N ASN A 106 -6.50 -5.74 7.25
CA ASN A 106 -6.78 -6.27 8.59
C ASN A 106 -6.17 -7.64 8.84
N VAL A 107 -5.36 -8.16 7.91
CA VAL A 107 -4.71 -9.47 8.05
C VAL A 107 -3.68 -9.42 9.17
N THR A 108 -3.85 -10.28 10.17
CA THR A 108 -3.06 -10.25 11.44
C THR A 108 -1.56 -10.40 11.25
N TYR A 109 -1.12 -11.15 10.25
CA TYR A 109 0.29 -11.35 9.95
C TYR A 109 0.88 -10.32 8.96
N ALA A 110 0.09 -9.39 8.48
CA ALA A 110 0.53 -8.37 7.52
C ALA A 110 1.66 -7.50 8.07
N ALA A 111 1.55 -7.08 9.33
CA ALA A 111 2.51 -6.19 9.98
C ALA A 111 3.94 -6.77 10.01
N ILE A 112 4.09 -8.08 10.31
CA ILE A 112 5.42 -8.69 10.35
C ILE A 112 6.07 -8.79 8.97
N HIS A 113 5.29 -8.89 7.91
CA HIS A 113 5.81 -8.83 6.54
C HIS A 113 6.14 -7.40 6.11
N GLN A 114 5.28 -6.44 6.47
CA GLN A 114 5.49 -5.02 6.15
C GLN A 114 6.76 -4.46 6.80
N PHE A 115 7.00 -4.79 8.06
CA PHE A 115 8.06 -4.19 8.87
C PHE A 115 9.25 -5.12 9.12
N GLY A 116 9.08 -6.42 8.90
CA GLY A 116 10.00 -7.43 9.38
C GLY A 116 9.85 -7.66 10.89
N GLY A 117 10.55 -8.65 11.43
CA GLY A 117 10.55 -8.89 12.85
C GLY A 117 10.93 -10.31 13.24
N ILE A 118 10.87 -10.60 14.54
CA ILE A 118 11.18 -11.91 15.11
C ILE A 118 9.92 -12.48 15.76
N THR A 119 9.53 -13.68 15.35
CA THR A 119 8.45 -14.41 16.01
C THR A 119 8.94 -14.96 17.35
N ARG A 120 8.07 -14.94 18.37
CA ARG A 120 8.42 -15.45 19.69
C ARG A 120 8.62 -16.96 19.68
N ALA A 121 9.53 -17.45 20.52
CA ALA A 121 9.67 -18.86 20.81
C ALA A 121 8.39 -19.40 21.46
N HIS A 122 7.94 -20.57 21.04
CA HIS A 122 6.72 -21.19 21.57
C HIS A 122 6.71 -22.71 21.38
N TRP A 123 5.85 -23.38 22.14
CA TRP A 123 5.59 -24.79 21.97
C TRP A 123 4.44 -24.99 20.96
N ILE A 124 4.71 -25.79 19.93
CA ILE A 124 3.68 -26.25 18.99
C ILE A 124 3.12 -27.54 19.53
N ARG A 125 1.81 -27.59 19.75
CA ARG A 125 1.07 -28.76 20.20
C ARG A 125 -0.04 -29.10 19.21
N PRO A 126 -0.43 -30.37 19.07
CA PRO A 126 -1.56 -30.74 18.24
C PRO A 126 -2.85 -30.12 18.81
N LYS A 127 -3.76 -29.67 17.94
CA LYS A 127 -5.08 -29.17 18.35
C LYS A 127 -6.07 -30.32 18.54
N ASP A 128 -6.25 -31.13 17.50
CA ASP A 128 -7.31 -32.15 17.43
C ASP A 128 -6.77 -33.59 17.42
N LYS A 129 -5.48 -33.77 17.32
CA LYS A 129 -4.80 -35.08 17.24
C LYS A 129 -3.95 -35.33 18.45
N LYS A 130 -3.66 -36.63 18.75
CA LYS A 130 -2.84 -37.03 19.90
C LYS A 130 -1.35 -36.63 19.75
N ALA A 131 -0.88 -36.41 18.51
CA ALA A 131 0.52 -36.06 18.23
C ALA A 131 0.65 -35.24 16.93
N LEU A 132 1.76 -34.53 16.84
CA LEU A 132 2.25 -33.89 15.61
C LEU A 132 3.00 -34.96 14.81
N ALA A 133 2.73 -35.02 13.49
CA ALA A 133 3.45 -35.89 12.58
C ALA A 133 3.95 -35.09 11.38
N TRP A 134 5.22 -35.28 11.01
CA TRP A 134 5.80 -34.67 9.82
C TRP A 134 6.90 -35.53 9.20
N ARG A 135 7.24 -35.29 7.96
CA ARG A 135 8.36 -35.93 7.27
C ARG A 135 9.48 -34.92 7.02
N LYS A 136 10.72 -35.34 7.17
CA LYS A 136 11.92 -34.55 6.86
C LYS A 136 13.03 -35.50 6.41
N GLY A 137 13.59 -35.24 5.19
CA GLY A 137 14.66 -36.09 4.64
C GLY A 137 14.28 -37.56 4.50
N GLY A 138 13.06 -37.86 4.08
CA GLY A 138 12.55 -39.23 3.94
C GLY A 138 12.14 -39.91 5.27
N LYS A 139 12.48 -39.34 6.43
CA LYS A 139 12.15 -39.91 7.77
C LYS A 139 10.86 -39.29 8.30
N SER A 140 10.03 -40.13 8.95
CA SER A 140 8.81 -39.72 9.65
C SER A 140 9.11 -39.42 11.11
N TYR A 141 8.54 -38.34 11.62
CA TYR A 141 8.67 -37.91 13.01
C TYR A 141 7.30 -37.78 13.63
N VAL A 142 7.17 -38.27 14.89
CA VAL A 142 5.95 -38.11 15.69
C VAL A 142 6.35 -37.56 17.06
N ARG A 143 5.69 -36.48 17.50
CA ARG A 143 5.98 -35.85 18.81
C ARG A 143 4.70 -35.32 19.43
N ARG A 144 4.57 -35.34 20.75
CA ARG A 144 3.44 -34.71 21.47
C ARG A 144 3.52 -33.19 21.48
N ALA A 145 4.73 -32.65 21.44
CA ALA A 145 4.98 -31.23 21.32
C ALA A 145 6.34 -30.99 20.65
N VAL A 146 6.50 -29.84 19.99
CA VAL A 146 7.77 -29.40 19.39
C VAL A 146 8.01 -27.96 19.82
N PHE A 147 9.20 -27.70 20.36
CA PHE A 147 9.63 -26.34 20.67
C PHE A 147 10.08 -25.64 19.38
N HIS A 148 9.51 -24.50 19.11
CA HIS A 148 9.90 -23.61 18.01
C HIS A 148 10.62 -22.39 18.60
N PRO A 149 11.90 -22.14 18.24
CA PRO A 149 12.70 -21.08 18.87
C PRO A 149 12.31 -19.66 18.41
N GLY A 150 11.34 -19.56 17.53
CA GLY A 150 11.03 -18.34 16.79
C GLY A 150 11.73 -18.33 15.43
N SER A 151 11.42 -17.34 14.64
CA SER A 151 12.04 -17.12 13.32
C SER A 151 12.19 -15.65 13.07
N GLU A 152 13.28 -15.24 12.47
CA GLU A 152 13.43 -13.94 11.86
C GLU A 152 12.65 -13.90 10.54
N ILE A 153 11.77 -12.93 10.42
CA ILE A 153 10.98 -12.68 9.22
C ILE A 153 11.55 -11.42 8.56
N PRO A 154 12.18 -11.55 7.41
CA PRO A 154 12.72 -10.38 6.72
C PRO A 154 11.59 -9.48 6.24
N ARG A 155 11.86 -8.18 6.28
CA ARG A 155 10.94 -7.16 5.77
C ARG A 155 10.66 -7.37 4.29
N ARG A 156 9.39 -7.38 3.93
CA ARG A 156 8.87 -7.39 2.57
C ARG A 156 7.75 -6.37 2.49
N ARG A 157 8.15 -5.10 2.39
CA ARG A 157 7.19 -4.00 2.33
C ARG A 157 6.33 -4.15 1.07
N PHE A 158 5.02 -4.14 1.24
CA PHE A 158 4.04 -4.18 0.16
C PHE A 158 3.14 -2.94 0.14
N LEU A 159 2.99 -2.23 1.29
CA LEU A 159 2.31 -0.95 1.37
C LEU A 159 3.34 0.18 1.37
N GLY A 160 3.18 1.13 0.45
CA GLY A 160 4.04 2.30 0.39
C GLY A 160 3.76 3.14 -0.86
N VAL A 161 4.28 4.35 -0.87
CA VAL A 161 4.18 5.30 -1.98
C VAL A 161 5.58 5.57 -2.48
N GLY A 162 5.86 5.15 -3.68
CA GLY A 162 7.15 5.34 -4.35
C GLY A 162 7.30 6.71 -5.02
N PRO A 163 8.45 6.99 -5.64
CA PRO A 163 8.66 8.26 -6.34
C PRO A 163 7.67 8.47 -7.51
N GLN A 164 7.39 7.41 -8.30
CA GLN A 164 6.44 7.49 -9.39
C GLN A 164 5.02 7.75 -8.88
N ASP A 165 4.58 7.03 -7.84
CA ASP A 165 3.26 7.22 -7.25
C ASP A 165 3.07 8.66 -6.74
N LYS A 166 4.12 9.27 -6.18
CA LYS A 166 4.08 10.68 -5.75
C LYS A 166 3.89 11.62 -6.91
N GLN A 167 4.60 11.40 -8.00
CA GLN A 167 4.44 12.19 -9.22
C GLN A 167 3.01 12.05 -9.76
N ASP A 168 2.48 10.82 -9.86
CA ASP A 168 1.12 10.56 -10.32
C ASP A 168 0.08 11.25 -9.42
N MET A 169 0.29 11.25 -8.09
CA MET A 169 -0.55 11.99 -7.13
C MET A 169 -0.48 13.50 -7.34
N GLU A 170 0.71 14.07 -7.54
CA GLU A 170 0.89 15.51 -7.79
C GLU A 170 0.21 15.93 -9.09
N GLU A 171 0.34 15.14 -10.15
CA GLU A 171 -0.32 15.35 -11.44
C GLU A 171 -1.85 15.28 -11.30
N THR A 172 -2.37 14.31 -10.54
CA THR A 172 -3.80 14.15 -10.24
C THR A 172 -4.34 15.35 -9.48
N ILE A 173 -3.63 15.82 -8.45
CA ILE A 173 -4.02 17.03 -7.68
C ILE A 173 -4.03 18.25 -8.57
N ALA A 174 -3.00 18.44 -9.40
CA ALA A 174 -2.92 19.58 -10.32
C ALA A 174 -4.02 19.54 -11.38
N ALA A 175 -4.35 18.37 -11.90
CA ALA A 175 -5.45 18.19 -12.83
C ALA A 175 -6.80 18.52 -12.18
N TYR A 176 -7.05 18.01 -10.97
CA TYR A 176 -8.25 18.31 -10.19
C TYR A 176 -8.46 19.82 -9.99
N ALA A 177 -7.40 20.51 -9.54
CA ALA A 177 -7.46 21.96 -9.32
C ALA A 177 -7.71 22.73 -10.63
N ARG A 178 -7.05 22.32 -11.71
CA ARG A 178 -7.20 22.93 -13.04
C ARG A 178 -8.63 22.77 -13.57
N GLU A 179 -9.22 21.58 -13.44
CA GLU A 179 -10.60 21.32 -13.86
C GLU A 179 -11.61 22.14 -13.04
N ALA A 180 -11.38 22.25 -11.72
CA ALA A 180 -12.21 23.09 -10.85
C ALA A 180 -12.16 24.57 -11.28
N LEU A 181 -10.96 25.13 -11.53
CA LEU A 181 -10.78 26.50 -12.02
C LEU A 181 -11.51 26.73 -13.35
N MET A 182 -11.50 25.76 -14.26
CA MET A 182 -12.17 25.84 -15.58
C MET A 182 -13.69 25.60 -15.53
N GLY A 183 -14.24 25.20 -14.36
CA GLY A 183 -15.66 24.88 -14.21
C GLY A 183 -16.10 23.57 -14.86
N LYS A 184 -15.16 22.63 -15.08
CA LYS A 184 -15.45 21.32 -15.67
C LYS A 184 -15.92 20.29 -14.65
N ARG A 185 -15.72 20.52 -13.35
CA ARG A 185 -16.23 19.68 -12.24
C ARG A 185 -17.45 20.37 -11.60
N ARG A 186 -18.52 19.64 -11.47
CA ARG A 186 -19.75 20.04 -10.77
C ARG A 186 -19.88 19.28 -9.47
#